data_32bf77cca41b41d52a7870b79d320588
#
_entry.id   32bf77cca41b41d52a7870b79d320588
#
_cell.length_a   1.000
_cell.length_b   1.000
_cell.length_c   1.000
_cell.angle_alpha   90.00
_cell.angle_beta   90.00
_cell.angle_gamma   90.00
#
_symmetry.space_group_name_H-M   'P 1'
#
loop_
_entity.id
_entity.type
_entity.pdbx_description
1 polymer ?
#
loop_
_entity_poly.entity_id
_entity_poly.type
_entity_poly.pdbx_seq_one_letter_code
_entity_poly.pdbx_strand_id
1 'polypeptide(L)'
;MTTLTNRPMALFFVEFNELYARHLCRHSQLGINVIHLLALLGIWYAVYGLLYWLVGMEWVLAAAALAYLAILVINVPIRVFLAAAIFLALIVAAVVLLPQPPFWVYLIVLPALYEVQSWSHRFYTIETDMTQFDKKYKKGLVLFIVLLIYEVPIVLNFLLFDRTASAANVTPSDQESTAANAS
;
A
#
# COMPACT_ATOMS: atom_id res chain seq x y z
N MET A 1 7.08 -20.20 3.50
CA MET A 1 7.85 -19.67 2.34
C MET A 1 6.85 -19.28 1.25
N THR A 2 6.72 -17.99 0.96
CA THR A 2 5.87 -17.53 -0.14
C THR A 2 6.65 -17.79 -1.44
N THR A 3 6.27 -18.80 -2.19
CA THR A 3 6.89 -19.07 -3.50
C THR A 3 6.52 -17.96 -4.46
N LEU A 4 7.53 -17.23 -4.96
CA LEU A 4 7.32 -16.22 -5.99
C LEU A 4 6.76 -16.88 -7.25
N THR A 5 5.65 -16.33 -7.74
CA THR A 5 5.07 -16.80 -9.00
C THR A 5 5.93 -16.38 -10.18
N ASN A 6 5.99 -17.19 -11.24
CA ASN A 6 6.73 -16.84 -12.47
C ASN A 6 6.01 -15.79 -13.33
N ARG A 7 4.87 -15.26 -12.88
CA ARG A 7 4.13 -14.25 -13.63
C ARG A 7 4.86 -12.90 -13.55
N PRO A 8 5.02 -12.19 -14.67
CA PRO A 8 5.59 -10.84 -14.65
C PRO A 8 4.66 -9.90 -13.90
N MET A 9 5.24 -8.88 -13.28
CA MET A 9 4.47 -7.82 -12.63
C MET A 9 3.66 -7.06 -13.69
N ALA A 10 2.34 -7.03 -13.53
CA ALA A 10 1.42 -6.28 -14.38
C ALA A 10 0.53 -5.38 -13.51
N LEU A 11 0.19 -4.19 -14.02
CA LEU A 11 -0.60 -3.19 -13.28
C LEU A 11 -1.98 -3.71 -12.83
N PHE A 12 -2.63 -4.49 -13.69
CA PHE A 12 -4.00 -4.95 -13.47
C PHE A 12 -4.12 -6.40 -13.02
N PHE A 13 -3.00 -7.13 -12.95
CA PHE A 13 -2.97 -8.52 -12.50
C PHE A 13 -1.80 -8.71 -11.55
N VAL A 14 -2.06 -8.55 -10.26
CA VAL A 14 -1.06 -8.64 -9.20
C VAL A 14 -1.39 -9.84 -8.31
N GLU A 15 -0.39 -10.61 -7.97
CA GLU A 15 -0.50 -11.62 -6.90
C GLU A 15 -0.46 -10.91 -5.54
N PHE A 16 -1.64 -10.62 -5.00
CA PHE A 16 -1.79 -9.82 -3.79
C PHE A 16 -0.97 -10.35 -2.61
N ASN A 17 -1.00 -11.66 -2.37
CA ASN A 17 -0.26 -12.27 -1.25
C ASN A 17 1.25 -12.10 -1.39
N GLU A 18 1.76 -12.13 -2.61
CA GLU A 18 3.18 -11.91 -2.89
C GLU A 18 3.56 -10.45 -2.66
N LEU A 19 2.74 -9.52 -3.15
CA LEU A 19 2.94 -8.08 -2.93
C LEU A 19 2.84 -7.72 -1.44
N TYR A 20 1.91 -8.35 -0.74
CA TYR A 20 1.76 -8.23 0.71
C TYR A 20 2.98 -8.77 1.46
N ALA A 21 3.49 -9.96 1.10
CA ALA A 21 4.71 -10.51 1.69
C ALA A 21 5.92 -9.59 1.47
N ARG A 22 6.05 -9.01 0.27
CA ARG A 22 7.06 -8.00 -0.02
C ARG A 22 6.92 -6.76 0.88
N HIS A 23 5.69 -6.29 1.09
CA HIS A 23 5.42 -5.16 1.98
C HIS A 23 5.85 -5.47 3.43
N LEU A 24 5.52 -6.66 3.93
CA LEU A 24 5.88 -7.09 5.29
C LEU A 24 7.39 -7.10 5.54
N CYS A 25 8.20 -7.32 4.52
CA CYS A 25 9.66 -7.23 4.66
C CYS A 25 10.14 -5.85 5.15
N ARG A 26 9.36 -4.79 4.94
CA ARG A 26 9.71 -3.42 5.35
C ARG A 26 8.74 -2.82 6.35
N HIS A 27 7.54 -3.38 6.48
CA HIS A 27 6.41 -2.83 7.24
C HIS A 27 5.82 -3.87 8.21
N SER A 28 6.66 -4.65 8.88
CA SER A 28 6.21 -5.68 9.83
C SER A 28 5.70 -5.11 11.15
N GLN A 29 6.01 -3.85 11.47
CA GLN A 29 5.63 -3.20 12.72
C GLN A 29 4.29 -2.48 12.63
N LEU A 30 3.52 -2.50 13.72
CA LEU A 30 2.24 -1.81 13.80
C LEU A 30 2.38 -0.29 13.58
N GLY A 31 3.38 0.33 14.20
CA GLY A 31 3.56 1.79 14.18
C GLY A 31 3.73 2.35 12.76
N ILE A 32 4.57 1.71 11.93
CA ILE A 32 4.77 2.17 10.55
C ILE A 32 3.48 2.07 9.73
N ASN A 33 2.71 0.98 9.88
CA ASN A 33 1.46 0.81 9.15
C ASN A 33 0.37 1.80 9.60
N VAL A 34 0.34 2.18 10.88
CA VAL A 34 -0.55 3.25 11.37
C VAL A 34 -0.17 4.60 10.76
N ILE A 35 1.11 4.95 10.74
CA ILE A 35 1.58 6.19 10.11
C ILE A 35 1.25 6.19 8.61
N HIS A 36 1.46 5.07 7.93
CA HIS A 36 1.11 4.92 6.52
C HIS A 36 -0.39 5.08 6.29
N LEU A 37 -1.25 4.48 7.13
CA LEU A 37 -2.70 4.67 7.00
C LEU A 37 -3.12 6.13 7.15
N LEU A 38 -2.58 6.83 8.16
CA LEU A 38 -2.88 8.25 8.37
C LEU A 38 -2.41 9.13 7.20
N ALA A 39 -1.21 8.86 6.68
CA ALA A 39 -0.71 9.54 5.50
C ALA A 39 -1.55 9.23 4.25
N LEU A 40 -1.94 7.97 4.06
CA LEU A 40 -2.81 7.55 2.94
C LEU A 40 -4.20 8.19 3.01
N LEU A 41 -4.79 8.33 4.20
CA LEU A 41 -6.04 9.08 4.38
C LEU A 41 -5.91 10.51 3.85
N GLY A 42 -4.84 11.20 4.24
CA GLY A 42 -4.59 12.57 3.77
C GLY A 42 -4.24 12.65 2.29
N ILE A 43 -3.43 11.71 1.76
CA ILE A 43 -3.05 11.65 0.34
C ILE A 43 -4.30 11.43 -0.52
N TRP A 44 -5.12 10.44 -0.20
CA TRP A 44 -6.33 10.14 -0.96
C TRP A 44 -7.36 11.26 -0.86
N TYR A 45 -7.53 11.87 0.34
CA TYR A 45 -8.35 13.07 0.48
C TYR A 45 -7.84 14.21 -0.41
N ALA A 46 -6.53 14.46 -0.44
CA ALA A 46 -5.96 15.51 -1.26
C ALA A 46 -6.09 15.22 -2.78
N VAL A 47 -5.89 13.97 -3.21
CA VAL A 47 -6.06 13.57 -4.63
C VAL A 47 -7.51 13.75 -5.07
N TYR A 48 -8.48 13.26 -4.27
CA TYR A 48 -9.90 13.40 -4.60
C TYR A 48 -10.38 14.85 -4.46
N GLY A 49 -9.89 15.61 -3.47
CA GLY A 49 -10.16 17.03 -3.33
C GLY A 49 -9.63 17.86 -4.50
N LEU A 50 -8.42 17.55 -4.97
CA LEU A 50 -7.86 18.19 -6.16
C LEU A 50 -8.66 17.83 -7.41
N LEU A 51 -9.06 16.57 -7.57
CA LEU A 51 -9.91 16.13 -8.67
C LEU A 51 -11.26 16.86 -8.64
N TYR A 52 -11.88 16.98 -7.47
CA TYR A 52 -13.12 17.72 -7.29
C TYR A 52 -12.97 19.21 -7.65
N TRP A 53 -11.87 19.82 -7.20
CA TRP A 53 -11.57 21.21 -7.50
C TRP A 53 -11.38 21.48 -9.00
N LEU A 54 -10.74 20.54 -9.72
CA LEU A 54 -10.49 20.67 -11.15
C LEU A 54 -11.75 20.47 -12.01
N VAL A 55 -12.63 19.57 -11.61
CA VAL A 55 -13.77 19.14 -12.44
C VAL A 55 -15.09 19.71 -11.92
N GLY A 56 -15.25 19.94 -10.62
CA GLY A 56 -16.45 20.48 -10.00
C GLY A 56 -17.68 19.54 -10.05
N MET A 57 -17.49 18.26 -10.33
CA MET A 57 -18.59 17.31 -10.53
C MET A 57 -18.43 16.09 -9.62
N GLU A 58 -19.39 15.86 -8.73
CA GLU A 58 -19.36 14.75 -7.78
C GLU A 58 -19.38 13.37 -8.45
N TRP A 59 -20.07 13.22 -9.56
CA TRP A 59 -20.13 11.94 -10.28
C TRP A 59 -18.76 11.50 -10.83
N VAL A 60 -17.83 12.44 -11.09
CA VAL A 60 -16.45 12.12 -11.50
C VAL A 60 -15.69 11.46 -10.37
N LEU A 61 -15.90 11.90 -9.12
CA LEU A 61 -15.31 11.24 -7.95
C LEU A 61 -15.83 9.81 -7.81
N ALA A 62 -17.15 9.63 -7.98
CA ALA A 62 -17.75 8.29 -7.94
C ALA A 62 -17.22 7.40 -9.08
N ALA A 63 -17.08 7.92 -10.29
CA ALA A 63 -16.52 7.19 -11.42
C ALA A 63 -15.06 6.79 -11.18
N ALA A 64 -14.24 7.70 -10.66
CA ALA A 64 -12.84 7.41 -10.30
C ALA A 64 -12.76 6.33 -9.19
N ALA A 65 -13.64 6.42 -8.19
CA ALA A 65 -13.73 5.43 -7.12
C ALA A 65 -14.12 4.05 -7.66
N LEU A 66 -15.13 3.98 -8.52
CA LEU A 66 -15.55 2.72 -9.15
C LEU A 66 -14.48 2.12 -10.05
N ALA A 67 -13.76 2.93 -10.81
CA ALA A 67 -12.64 2.47 -11.63
C ALA A 67 -11.52 1.85 -10.77
N TYR A 68 -11.18 2.50 -9.66
CA TYR A 68 -10.22 1.95 -8.70
C TYR A 68 -10.71 0.64 -8.08
N LEU A 69 -11.96 0.58 -7.62
CA LEU A 69 -12.55 -0.63 -7.06
C LEU A 69 -12.64 -1.78 -8.08
N ALA A 70 -12.87 -1.48 -9.36
CA ALA A 70 -12.86 -2.47 -10.42
C ALA A 70 -11.47 -3.13 -10.60
N ILE A 71 -10.39 -2.37 -10.37
CA ILE A 71 -9.04 -2.94 -10.35
C ILE A 71 -8.86 -3.83 -9.12
N LEU A 72 -9.33 -3.41 -7.95
CA LEU A 72 -9.13 -4.15 -6.71
C LEU A 72 -9.91 -5.46 -6.65
N VAL A 73 -11.16 -5.49 -7.13
CA VAL A 73 -12.05 -6.67 -6.98
C VAL A 73 -11.48 -7.95 -7.59
N ILE A 74 -10.68 -7.84 -8.63
CA ILE A 74 -10.04 -8.98 -9.30
C ILE A 74 -8.68 -9.37 -8.71
N ASN A 75 -8.09 -8.52 -7.87
CA ASN A 75 -6.71 -8.70 -7.41
C ASN A 75 -6.57 -8.92 -5.90
N VAL A 76 -7.56 -8.52 -5.10
CA VAL A 76 -7.45 -8.59 -3.64
C VAL A 76 -8.51 -9.48 -3.01
N PRO A 77 -8.26 -10.10 -1.84
CA PRO A 77 -9.27 -10.89 -1.13
C PRO A 77 -10.50 -10.03 -0.81
N ILE A 78 -11.70 -10.65 -0.87
CA ILE A 78 -12.97 -9.93 -0.71
C ILE A 78 -13.06 -9.10 0.58
N ARG A 79 -12.53 -9.60 1.70
CA ARG A 79 -12.50 -8.86 2.98
C ARG A 79 -11.69 -7.58 2.89
N VAL A 80 -10.55 -7.63 2.17
CA VAL A 80 -9.66 -6.48 1.96
C VAL A 80 -10.29 -5.50 0.98
N PHE A 81 -10.92 -6.01 -0.08
CA PHE A 81 -11.72 -5.22 -1.02
C PHE A 81 -12.81 -4.42 -0.31
N LEU A 82 -13.60 -5.06 0.57
CA LEU A 82 -14.65 -4.38 1.32
C LEU A 82 -14.09 -3.29 2.25
N ALA A 83 -12.98 -3.56 2.93
CA ALA A 83 -12.32 -2.54 3.75
C ALA A 83 -11.81 -1.35 2.91
N ALA A 84 -11.22 -1.61 1.74
CA ALA A 84 -10.77 -0.57 0.81
C ALA A 84 -11.96 0.22 0.21
N ALA A 85 -13.09 -0.44 -0.05
CA ALA A 85 -14.31 0.22 -0.53
C ALA A 85 -14.88 1.16 0.54
N ILE A 86 -14.93 0.74 1.81
CA ILE A 86 -15.34 1.60 2.93
C ILE A 86 -14.39 2.78 3.08
N PHE A 87 -13.08 2.54 3.07
CA PHE A 87 -12.06 3.60 3.12
C PHE A 87 -12.32 4.65 2.03
N LEU A 88 -12.50 4.21 0.80
CA LEU A 88 -12.72 5.10 -0.34
C LEU A 88 -14.05 5.85 -0.26
N ALA A 89 -15.12 5.18 0.18
CA ALA A 89 -16.42 5.82 0.39
C ALA A 89 -16.33 6.93 1.44
N LEU A 90 -15.56 6.72 2.52
CA LEU A 90 -15.32 7.75 3.54
C LEU A 90 -14.53 8.94 2.97
N ILE A 91 -13.54 8.70 2.11
CA ILE A 91 -12.79 9.76 1.44
C ILE A 91 -13.70 10.58 0.53
N VAL A 92 -14.48 9.91 -0.34
CA VAL A 92 -15.41 10.61 -1.24
C VAL A 92 -16.44 11.42 -0.45
N ALA A 93 -17.03 10.82 0.59
CA ALA A 93 -17.97 11.51 1.46
C ALA A 93 -17.33 12.74 2.14
N ALA A 94 -16.11 12.59 2.65
CA ALA A 94 -15.40 13.72 3.27
C ALA A 94 -15.13 14.85 2.27
N VAL A 95 -14.75 14.53 1.03
CA VAL A 95 -14.53 15.54 -0.02
C VAL A 95 -15.82 16.27 -0.39
N VAL A 96 -16.95 15.56 -0.44
CA VAL A 96 -18.24 16.17 -0.82
C VAL A 96 -18.86 16.97 0.34
N LEU A 97 -18.75 16.46 1.58
CA LEU A 97 -19.47 17.01 2.72
C LEU A 97 -18.69 18.08 3.49
N LEU A 98 -17.36 18.06 3.44
CA LEU A 98 -16.53 19.03 4.17
C LEU A 98 -16.20 20.26 3.32
N PRO A 99 -16.02 21.45 3.93
CA PRO A 99 -15.52 22.62 3.22
C PRO A 99 -14.18 22.33 2.58
N GLN A 100 -14.06 22.60 1.28
CA GLN A 100 -12.84 22.34 0.54
C GLN A 100 -11.83 23.49 0.74
N PRO A 101 -10.56 23.18 1.09
CA PRO A 101 -9.52 24.18 1.13
C PRO A 101 -9.16 24.66 -0.29
N PRO A 102 -8.48 25.80 -0.42
CA PRO A 102 -7.94 26.23 -1.71
C PRO A 102 -7.05 25.17 -2.36
N PHE A 103 -7.06 25.05 -3.69
CA PHE A 103 -6.38 23.98 -4.43
C PHE A 103 -4.88 23.85 -4.12
N TRP A 104 -4.19 24.96 -3.85
CA TRP A 104 -2.76 24.98 -3.54
C TRP A 104 -2.43 24.24 -2.23
N VAL A 105 -3.39 24.14 -1.29
CA VAL A 105 -3.22 23.35 -0.06
C VAL A 105 -2.98 21.88 -0.39
N TYR A 106 -3.72 21.33 -1.36
CA TYR A 106 -3.54 19.95 -1.79
C TYR A 106 -2.15 19.71 -2.40
N LEU A 107 -1.63 20.70 -3.17
CA LEU A 107 -0.29 20.61 -3.78
C LEU A 107 0.83 20.62 -2.74
N ILE A 108 0.62 21.22 -1.56
CA ILE A 108 1.57 21.20 -0.45
C ILE A 108 1.41 19.93 0.37
N VAL A 109 0.18 19.52 0.65
CA VAL A 109 -0.14 18.37 1.52
C VAL A 109 0.35 17.06 0.89
N LEU A 110 0.21 16.87 -0.41
CA LEU A 110 0.63 15.63 -1.10
C LEU A 110 2.13 15.32 -0.89
N PRO A 111 3.08 16.21 -1.23
CA PRO A 111 4.49 15.92 -0.98
C PRO A 111 4.83 15.85 0.51
N ALA A 112 4.18 16.66 1.37
CA ALA A 112 4.41 16.61 2.81
C ALA A 112 4.04 15.24 3.41
N LEU A 113 2.90 14.68 3.03
CA LEU A 113 2.47 13.36 3.51
C LEU A 113 3.31 12.22 2.92
N TYR A 114 3.78 12.36 1.69
CA TYR A 114 4.76 11.43 1.11
C TYR A 114 6.07 11.43 1.91
N GLU A 115 6.55 12.61 2.30
CA GLU A 115 7.74 12.74 3.16
C GLU A 115 7.50 12.13 4.56
N VAL A 116 6.30 12.27 5.13
CA VAL A 116 5.94 11.62 6.40
C VAL A 116 6.04 10.09 6.28
N GLN A 117 5.54 9.50 5.19
CA GLN A 117 5.70 8.07 4.93
C GLN A 117 7.19 7.69 4.79
N SER A 118 7.94 8.44 3.99
CA SER A 118 9.38 8.21 3.81
C SER A 118 10.14 8.32 5.12
N TRP A 119 9.80 9.29 5.96
CA TRP A 119 10.42 9.53 7.26
C TRP A 119 10.11 8.44 8.27
N SER A 120 8.90 7.86 8.25
CA SER A 120 8.51 6.76 9.14
C SER A 120 9.46 5.56 9.05
N HIS A 121 10.02 5.29 7.87
CA HIS A 121 11.03 4.23 7.67
C HIS A 121 12.33 4.43 8.46
N ARG A 122 12.66 5.66 8.88
CA ARG A 122 13.85 5.93 9.70
C ARG A 122 13.68 5.47 11.14
N PHE A 123 12.44 5.38 11.62
CA PHE A 123 12.14 4.95 13.01
C PHE A 123 11.82 3.47 13.10
N TYR A 124 11.32 2.88 12.01
CA TYR A 124 10.85 1.51 11.98
C TYR A 124 11.66 0.69 10.97
N THR A 125 12.99 0.66 11.14
CA THR A 125 13.86 -0.15 10.29
C THR A 125 13.97 -1.57 10.86
N ILE A 126 13.40 -2.54 10.15
CA ILE A 126 13.79 -3.94 10.20
C ILE A 126 14.32 -4.26 8.82
N GLU A 127 15.63 -4.45 8.72
CA GLU A 127 16.24 -4.94 7.48
C GLU A 127 15.93 -6.44 7.37
N THR A 128 15.03 -6.78 6.47
CA THR A 128 14.79 -8.16 6.05
C THR A 128 15.30 -8.35 4.63
N ASP A 129 15.75 -9.57 4.32
CA ASP A 129 16.25 -9.90 2.99
C ASP A 129 15.16 -9.72 1.93
N MET A 130 15.35 -8.76 1.04
CA MET A 130 14.46 -8.45 -0.08
C MET A 130 14.99 -8.96 -1.43
N THR A 131 16.10 -9.66 -1.44
CA THR A 131 16.82 -10.03 -2.68
C THR A 131 15.93 -10.76 -3.69
N GLN A 132 15.05 -11.64 -3.23
CA GLN A 132 14.10 -12.36 -4.09
C GLN A 132 13.06 -11.42 -4.72
N PHE A 133 12.54 -10.49 -3.91
CA PHE A 133 11.54 -9.52 -4.39
C PHE A 133 12.14 -8.48 -5.33
N ASP A 134 13.36 -8.02 -5.07
CA ASP A 134 14.03 -7.01 -5.89
C ASP A 134 14.36 -7.53 -7.30
N LYS A 135 14.56 -8.83 -7.46
CA LYS A 135 14.72 -9.47 -8.79
C LYS A 135 13.45 -9.37 -9.63
N LYS A 136 12.27 -9.59 -9.03
CA LYS A 136 10.97 -9.56 -9.70
C LYS A 136 10.39 -8.15 -9.76
N TYR A 137 10.41 -7.44 -8.64
CA TYR A 137 9.83 -6.10 -8.49
C TYR A 137 10.92 -5.04 -8.66
N LYS A 138 11.41 -4.89 -9.90
CA LYS A 138 12.43 -3.90 -10.20
C LYS A 138 11.95 -2.49 -9.90
N LYS A 139 12.80 -1.70 -9.22
CA LYS A 139 12.52 -0.30 -8.92
C LYS A 139 12.28 0.46 -10.24
N GLY A 140 11.22 1.24 -10.29
CA GLY A 140 10.84 2.04 -11.46
C GLY A 140 9.39 2.47 -11.42
N LEU A 141 8.94 3.16 -12.46
CA LEU A 141 7.60 3.75 -12.56
C LEU A 141 6.49 2.69 -12.39
N VAL A 142 6.64 1.50 -12.98
CA VAL A 142 5.63 0.44 -12.90
C VAL A 142 5.44 -0.02 -11.46
N LEU A 143 6.52 -0.29 -10.73
CA LEU A 143 6.44 -0.65 -9.31
C LEU A 143 5.84 0.49 -8.48
N PHE A 144 6.22 1.73 -8.76
CA PHE A 144 5.68 2.90 -8.07
C PHE A 144 4.15 2.98 -8.24
N ILE A 145 3.63 2.82 -9.47
CA ILE A 145 2.18 2.84 -9.73
C ILE A 145 1.47 1.64 -9.07
N VAL A 146 2.07 0.44 -9.13
CA VAL A 146 1.53 -0.73 -8.42
C VAL A 146 1.43 -0.47 -6.93
N LEU A 147 2.47 0.07 -6.31
CA LEU A 147 2.43 0.41 -4.88
C LEU A 147 1.38 1.49 -4.59
N LEU A 148 1.26 2.53 -5.42
CA LEU A 148 0.25 3.57 -5.26
C LEU A 148 -1.18 2.98 -5.27
N ILE A 149 -1.46 2.01 -6.14
CA ILE A 149 -2.77 1.35 -6.24
C ILE A 149 -3.02 0.41 -5.06
N TYR A 150 -2.02 -0.39 -4.67
CA TYR A 150 -2.23 -1.49 -3.73
C TYR A 150 -1.81 -1.18 -2.29
N GLU A 151 -1.23 -0.01 -2.00
CA GLU A 151 -0.78 0.34 -0.65
C GLU A 151 -1.94 0.40 0.35
N VAL A 152 -3.06 1.02 -0.03
CA VAL A 152 -4.27 1.07 0.83
C VAL A 152 -4.76 -0.33 1.20
N PRO A 153 -5.06 -1.25 0.25
CA PRO A 153 -5.48 -2.60 0.60
C PRO A 153 -4.42 -3.39 1.38
N ILE A 154 -3.14 -3.18 1.12
CA ILE A 154 -2.04 -3.83 1.85
C ILE A 154 -2.01 -3.38 3.31
N VAL A 155 -2.04 -2.07 3.57
CA VAL A 155 -2.03 -1.51 4.93
C VAL A 155 -3.29 -1.90 5.69
N LEU A 156 -4.46 -1.87 5.03
CA LEU A 156 -5.73 -2.32 5.63
C LEU A 156 -5.71 -3.82 5.94
N ASN A 157 -5.13 -4.66 5.06
CA ASN A 157 -4.97 -6.08 5.34
C ASN A 157 -4.13 -6.30 6.60
N PHE A 158 -3.01 -5.62 6.74
CA PHE A 158 -2.16 -5.70 7.93
C PHE A 158 -2.90 -5.27 9.21
N LEU A 159 -3.56 -4.12 9.17
CA LEU A 159 -4.15 -3.54 10.37
C LEU A 159 -5.40 -4.28 10.84
N LEU A 160 -6.21 -4.81 9.92
CA LEU A 160 -7.53 -5.37 10.22
C LEU A 160 -7.57 -6.90 10.23
N PHE A 161 -6.74 -7.58 9.42
CA PHE A 161 -6.96 -8.99 9.16
C PHE A 161 -5.75 -9.89 9.42
N ASP A 162 -4.54 -9.46 9.10
CA ASP A 162 -3.37 -10.35 9.08
C ASP A 162 -2.10 -9.69 9.59
N ARG A 163 -1.99 -9.64 10.92
CA ARG A 163 -0.76 -9.17 11.60
C ARG A 163 0.25 -10.30 11.80
N THR A 164 -0.18 -11.55 11.65
CA THR A 164 0.59 -12.72 12.10
C THR A 164 1.49 -13.33 11.03
N ALA A 165 1.28 -13.01 9.76
CA ALA A 165 2.11 -13.52 8.66
C ALA A 165 3.60 -13.13 8.78
N SER A 166 3.92 -12.15 9.62
CA SER A 166 5.29 -11.68 9.85
C SER A 166 6.13 -12.59 10.73
N ALA A 167 5.53 -13.30 11.68
CA ALA A 167 6.29 -14.08 12.65
C ALA A 167 6.62 -15.53 12.19
N ALA A 168 5.85 -16.05 11.26
CA ALA A 168 5.95 -17.46 10.85
C ALA A 168 6.97 -17.75 9.75
N ASN A 169 7.49 -16.74 9.05
CA ASN A 169 8.35 -16.91 7.87
C ASN A 169 9.82 -16.49 8.05
N VAL A 170 10.21 -16.09 9.24
CA VAL A 170 11.63 -15.87 9.58
C VAL A 170 12.07 -16.98 10.53
N THR A 171 12.07 -18.21 10.05
CA THR A 171 12.84 -19.27 10.72
C THR A 171 14.28 -19.15 10.24
N PRO A 172 15.25 -19.06 11.14
CA PRO A 172 16.69 -19.02 10.78
C PRO A 172 17.16 -20.44 10.44
N SER A 173 16.59 -21.08 9.42
CA SER A 173 17.05 -22.41 9.00
C SER A 173 18.32 -22.39 8.13
N ASP A 174 18.80 -21.22 7.72
CA ASP A 174 19.93 -21.11 6.81
C ASP A 174 21.26 -20.71 7.51
N GLN A 175 21.23 -20.44 8.82
CA GLN A 175 22.48 -20.16 9.57
C GLN A 175 23.18 -21.42 10.06
N GLU A 176 22.48 -22.55 10.21
CA GLU A 176 23.12 -23.80 10.66
C GLU A 176 23.85 -24.57 9.55
N SER A 177 23.46 -24.39 8.27
CA SER A 177 24.10 -25.09 7.16
C SER A 177 25.49 -24.53 6.80
N THR A 178 25.75 -23.28 7.11
CA THR A 178 27.06 -22.65 6.80
C THR A 178 28.11 -22.94 7.88
N ALA A 179 27.69 -23.20 9.11
CA ALA A 179 28.61 -23.54 10.19
C ALA A 179 29.06 -25.03 10.16
N ALA A 180 28.25 -25.91 9.59
CA ALA A 180 28.57 -27.34 9.48
C ALA A 180 29.55 -27.68 8.33
N ASN A 181 29.76 -26.79 7.36
CA ASN A 181 30.70 -26.97 6.26
C ASN A 181 32.06 -26.27 6.45
N ALA A 182 32.30 -25.67 7.63
CA ALA A 182 33.53 -24.97 7.98
C ALA A 182 34.37 -25.69 9.07
N SER A 183 34.03 -26.94 9.40
CA SER A 183 34.79 -27.78 10.33
C SER A 183 35.50 -28.94 9.64
#